data_d64117038f5fc6165d22423287e2cd7c
#
_entry.id   d64117038f5fc6165d22423287e2cd7c
#
_cell.length_a   1.000
_cell.length_b   1.000
_cell.length_c   1.000
_cell.angle_alpha   90.00
_cell.angle_beta   90.00
_cell.angle_gamma   90.00
#
_symmetry.space_group_name_H-M   'P 1'
#
loop_
_entity.id
_entity.type
_entity.pdbx_description
1 polymer ?
#
loop_
_entity_poly.entity_id
_entity_poly.type
_entity_poly.pdbx_seq_one_letter_code
_entity_poly.pdbx_strand_id
1 'polypeptide(L)'
;MKKTIVVTGASKGIGFEIVRFLVAQGHIVYALSREIKALVASEKLHPISIDLTDEESIIKFAEQLNSDQISIDALINNAGSLINQSFSTTTKNDFEAIYRVNVFGLASITRLLLPLISSKGHVVNISSMGGIGGSSKFSGLSAYSSSKGAVNILTELLAEEYKETGPFFNGLALGAVQTEMLAKAFPGFRAPLSVGEIAPYIAQFALTGHQFYNGKILHVSSSTP
;
A
#
# COMPACT_ATOMS: atom_id res chain seq x y z
N MET A 1 -2.53 -7.76 -21.57
CA MET A 1 -1.05 -7.78 -21.65
C MET A 1 -0.46 -8.13 -20.30
N LYS A 2 0.68 -8.83 -20.27
CA LYS A 2 1.46 -9.09 -19.05
C LYS A 2 2.03 -7.77 -18.53
N LYS A 3 1.90 -7.50 -17.23
CA LYS A 3 2.40 -6.28 -16.56
C LYS A 3 3.34 -6.64 -15.42
N THR A 4 4.21 -5.71 -15.04
CA THR A 4 5.12 -5.82 -13.90
C THR A 4 4.60 -4.97 -12.75
N ILE A 5 4.34 -5.58 -11.61
CA ILE A 5 3.74 -4.93 -10.46
C ILE A 5 4.63 -5.12 -9.23
N VAL A 6 4.83 -4.05 -8.47
CA VAL A 6 5.46 -4.09 -7.15
C VAL A 6 4.38 -3.97 -6.08
N VAL A 7 4.39 -4.88 -5.10
CA VAL A 7 3.43 -4.88 -3.98
C VAL A 7 4.18 -4.88 -2.66
N THR A 8 3.97 -3.88 -1.81
CA THR A 8 4.56 -3.82 -0.47
C THR A 8 3.63 -4.45 0.57
N GLY A 9 4.19 -5.02 1.65
CA GLY A 9 3.42 -5.71 2.68
C GLY A 9 2.77 -7.01 2.18
N ALA A 10 3.49 -7.76 1.35
CA ALA A 10 2.98 -8.88 0.56
C ALA A 10 2.90 -10.23 1.29
N SER A 11 3.41 -10.35 2.53
CA SER A 11 3.53 -11.66 3.19
C SER A 11 2.25 -12.21 3.81
N LYS A 12 1.23 -11.36 4.01
CA LYS A 12 -0.04 -11.74 4.63
C LYS A 12 -1.16 -10.75 4.32
N GLY A 13 -2.38 -11.10 4.71
CA GLY A 13 -3.55 -10.23 4.60
C GLY A 13 -3.84 -9.78 3.17
N ILE A 14 -4.20 -8.51 3.02
CA ILE A 14 -4.59 -7.94 1.72
C ILE A 14 -3.46 -8.06 0.68
N GLY A 15 -2.22 -7.71 1.06
CA GLY A 15 -1.09 -7.75 0.13
C GLY A 15 -0.79 -9.15 -0.41
N PHE A 16 -0.91 -10.17 0.43
CA PHE A 16 -0.73 -11.57 0.01
C PHE A 16 -1.78 -12.01 -1.01
N GLU A 17 -3.05 -11.67 -0.77
CA GLU A 17 -4.13 -12.00 -1.71
C GLU A 17 -4.05 -11.20 -3.01
N ILE A 18 -3.60 -9.92 -2.97
CA ILE A 18 -3.29 -9.13 -4.18
C ILE A 18 -2.23 -9.86 -5.03
N VAL A 19 -1.13 -10.28 -4.40
CA VAL A 19 -0.04 -10.99 -5.09
C VAL A 19 -0.56 -12.28 -5.73
N ARG A 20 -1.30 -13.10 -4.98
CA ARG A 20 -1.90 -14.35 -5.52
C ARG A 20 -2.79 -14.09 -6.72
N PHE A 21 -3.66 -13.08 -6.62
CA PHE A 21 -4.56 -12.71 -7.71
C PHE A 21 -3.79 -12.25 -8.96
N LEU A 22 -2.82 -11.36 -8.81
CA LEU A 22 -2.02 -10.84 -9.94
C LEU A 22 -1.20 -11.94 -10.64
N VAL A 23 -0.57 -12.82 -9.86
CA VAL A 23 0.19 -13.96 -10.39
C VAL A 23 -0.73 -14.92 -11.15
N ALA A 24 -1.92 -15.22 -10.63
CA ALA A 24 -2.92 -16.05 -11.29
C ALA A 24 -3.42 -15.44 -12.61
N GLN A 25 -3.47 -14.10 -12.71
CA GLN A 25 -3.79 -13.39 -13.96
C GLN A 25 -2.60 -13.33 -14.94
N GLY A 26 -1.45 -13.91 -14.60
CA GLY A 26 -0.28 -14.02 -15.48
C GLY A 26 0.66 -12.81 -15.45
N HIS A 27 0.51 -11.91 -14.49
CA HIS A 27 1.40 -10.77 -14.30
C HIS A 27 2.71 -11.17 -13.61
N ILE A 28 3.75 -10.33 -13.72
CA ILE A 28 4.98 -10.44 -12.94
C ILE A 28 4.80 -9.59 -11.68
N VAL A 29 5.10 -10.17 -10.52
CA VAL A 29 4.93 -9.50 -9.23
C VAL A 29 6.22 -9.55 -8.42
N TYR A 30 6.73 -8.39 -8.06
CA TYR A 30 7.74 -8.21 -7.03
C TYR A 30 7.03 -8.00 -5.69
N ALA A 31 7.09 -9.02 -4.84
CA ALA A 31 6.35 -9.07 -3.58
C ALA A 31 7.27 -8.74 -2.40
N LEU A 32 7.14 -7.51 -1.89
CA LEU A 32 8.03 -6.95 -0.88
C LEU A 32 7.46 -7.12 0.53
N SER A 33 8.23 -7.72 1.42
CA SER A 33 7.89 -7.82 2.85
C SER A 33 9.13 -8.17 3.66
N ARG A 34 9.12 -7.90 4.97
CA ARG A 34 10.18 -8.34 5.88
C ARG A 34 10.28 -9.87 5.97
N GLU A 35 9.14 -10.53 6.01
CA GLU A 35 9.01 -11.99 6.04
C GLU A 35 8.45 -12.49 4.71
N ILE A 36 9.21 -13.32 4.00
CA ILE A 36 8.83 -13.81 2.66
C ILE A 36 8.57 -15.32 2.60
N LYS A 37 8.67 -16.04 3.74
CA LYS A 37 8.56 -17.51 3.79
C LYS A 37 7.27 -18.08 3.21
N ALA A 38 6.17 -17.33 3.25
CA ALA A 38 4.89 -17.74 2.71
C ALA A 38 4.78 -17.55 1.17
N LEU A 39 5.76 -16.89 0.55
CA LEU A 39 5.78 -16.58 -0.86
C LEU A 39 6.76 -17.52 -1.59
N VAL A 40 6.23 -18.38 -2.44
CA VAL A 40 7.05 -19.31 -3.22
C VAL A 40 7.46 -18.67 -4.54
N ALA A 41 8.77 -18.45 -4.72
CA ALA A 41 9.32 -17.84 -5.93
C ALA A 41 8.98 -18.65 -7.19
N SER A 42 8.72 -17.96 -8.31
CA SER A 42 8.45 -18.54 -9.61
C SER A 42 8.84 -17.54 -10.71
N GLU A 43 8.69 -17.92 -11.98
CA GLU A 43 8.90 -17.00 -13.11
C GLU A 43 8.04 -15.72 -13.06
N LYS A 44 6.92 -15.76 -12.33
CA LYS A 44 5.98 -14.64 -12.20
C LYS A 44 5.96 -14.01 -10.81
N LEU A 45 6.57 -14.64 -9.81
CA LEU A 45 6.59 -14.17 -8.44
C LEU A 45 8.03 -14.06 -7.93
N HIS A 46 8.43 -12.84 -7.61
CA HIS A 46 9.74 -12.50 -7.06
C HIS A 46 9.57 -11.98 -5.62
N PRO A 47 9.64 -12.87 -4.60
CA PRO A 47 9.61 -12.45 -3.21
C PRO A 47 10.93 -11.76 -2.83
N ILE A 48 10.84 -10.55 -2.29
CA ILE A 48 12.00 -9.76 -1.87
C ILE A 48 11.85 -9.39 -0.40
N SER A 49 12.87 -9.72 0.41
CA SER A 49 12.91 -9.34 1.82
C SER A 49 13.37 -7.88 1.94
N ILE A 50 12.44 -7.00 2.34
CA ILE A 50 12.69 -5.56 2.52
C ILE A 50 11.99 -5.06 3.78
N ASP A 51 12.69 -4.27 4.59
CA ASP A 51 12.10 -3.42 5.60
C ASP A 51 12.00 -1.98 5.05
N LEU A 52 10.79 -1.46 4.93
CA LEU A 52 10.56 -0.09 4.43
C LEU A 52 11.09 1.01 5.38
N THR A 53 11.51 0.65 6.58
CA THR A 53 12.19 1.57 7.51
C THR A 53 13.69 1.62 7.32
N ASP A 54 14.24 0.76 6.47
CA ASP A 54 15.64 0.69 6.08
C ASP A 54 15.79 1.17 4.63
N GLU A 55 16.20 2.43 4.45
CA GLU A 55 16.33 3.04 3.13
C GLU A 55 17.42 2.38 2.27
N GLU A 56 18.49 1.85 2.88
CA GLU A 56 19.53 1.13 2.14
C GLU A 56 18.98 -0.13 1.44
N SER A 57 18.08 -0.86 2.11
CA SER A 57 17.45 -2.04 1.51
C SER A 57 16.58 -1.68 0.32
N ILE A 58 15.92 -0.52 0.36
CA ILE A 58 15.10 -0.02 -0.75
C ILE A 58 15.99 0.45 -1.90
N ILE A 59 17.10 1.13 -1.62
CA ILE A 59 18.08 1.56 -2.63
C ILE A 59 18.62 0.35 -3.39
N LYS A 60 19.09 -0.67 -2.68
CA LYS A 60 19.62 -1.91 -3.30
C LYS A 60 18.58 -2.58 -4.21
N PHE A 61 17.34 -2.60 -3.79
CA PHE A 61 16.25 -3.14 -4.61
C PHE A 61 16.01 -2.31 -5.88
N ALA A 62 15.97 -0.98 -5.76
CA ALA A 62 15.81 -0.09 -6.91
C ALA A 62 17.00 -0.21 -7.90
N GLU A 63 18.23 -0.28 -7.40
CA GLU A 63 19.43 -0.50 -8.20
C GLU A 63 19.39 -1.84 -8.94
N GLN A 64 18.94 -2.91 -8.27
CA GLN A 64 18.79 -4.22 -8.90
C GLN A 64 17.77 -4.17 -10.05
N LEU A 65 16.58 -3.58 -9.82
CA LEU A 65 15.58 -3.44 -10.87
C LEU A 65 16.09 -2.60 -12.05
N ASN A 66 16.83 -1.53 -11.76
CA ASN A 66 17.45 -0.69 -12.79
C ASN A 66 18.50 -1.46 -13.61
N SER A 67 19.37 -2.22 -12.95
CA SER A 67 20.37 -3.08 -13.60
C SER A 67 19.74 -4.14 -14.51
N ASP A 68 18.61 -4.71 -14.06
CA ASP A 68 17.83 -5.69 -14.81
C ASP A 68 16.92 -5.06 -15.88
N GLN A 69 16.97 -3.74 -16.04
CA GLN A 69 16.15 -2.96 -16.98
C GLN A 69 14.65 -3.20 -16.82
N ILE A 70 14.20 -3.37 -15.58
CA ILE A 70 12.79 -3.62 -15.27
C ILE A 70 12.00 -2.30 -15.28
N SER A 71 10.97 -2.26 -16.12
CA SER A 71 9.96 -1.20 -16.10
C SER A 71 8.75 -1.63 -15.27
N ILE A 72 8.30 -0.79 -14.36
CA ILE A 72 7.17 -1.04 -13.45
C ILE A 72 5.90 -0.44 -14.05
N ASP A 73 4.86 -1.24 -14.20
CA ASP A 73 3.52 -0.78 -14.63
C ASP A 73 2.67 -0.28 -13.47
N ALA A 74 2.81 -0.89 -12.29
CA ALA A 74 2.09 -0.46 -11.10
C ALA A 74 2.89 -0.69 -9.81
N LEU A 75 2.79 0.26 -8.87
CA LEU A 75 3.26 0.14 -7.50
C LEU A 75 2.06 0.18 -6.55
N ILE A 76 1.88 -0.88 -5.76
CA ILE A 76 0.83 -0.94 -4.74
C ILE A 76 1.48 -0.81 -3.36
N ASN A 77 1.37 0.37 -2.77
CA ASN A 77 1.82 0.67 -1.43
C ASN A 77 0.78 0.19 -0.41
N ASN A 78 0.84 -1.11 -0.10
CA ASN A 78 -0.08 -1.76 0.83
C ASN A 78 0.53 -1.96 2.24
N ALA A 79 1.85 -1.94 2.39
CA ALA A 79 2.48 -2.08 3.70
C ALA A 79 1.96 -1.03 4.68
N GLY A 80 1.73 -1.45 5.91
CA GLY A 80 1.27 -0.56 6.96
C GLY A 80 1.41 -1.18 8.35
N SER A 81 1.41 -0.31 9.33
CA SER A 81 1.43 -0.65 10.76
C SER A 81 0.30 0.09 11.46
N LEU A 82 -0.26 -0.55 12.48
CA LEU A 82 -1.35 0.00 13.28
C LEU A 82 -1.10 -0.26 14.76
N ILE A 83 -1.36 0.73 15.57
CA ILE A 83 -1.44 0.65 17.02
C ILE A 83 -2.84 1.13 17.45
N ASN A 84 -3.51 0.40 18.33
CA ASN A 84 -4.74 0.84 18.98
C ASN A 84 -4.45 1.09 20.45
N GLN A 85 -4.38 2.37 20.80
CA GLN A 85 -4.00 2.82 22.14
C GLN A 85 -4.57 4.20 22.42
N SER A 86 -5.02 4.46 23.66
CA SER A 86 -5.52 5.78 24.06
C SER A 86 -4.48 6.86 23.76
N PHE A 87 -4.93 8.02 23.26
CA PHE A 87 -4.02 9.13 22.95
C PHE A 87 -3.18 9.57 24.15
N SER A 88 -3.78 9.56 25.35
CA SER A 88 -3.09 9.92 26.59
C SER A 88 -1.91 9.01 26.95
N THR A 89 -1.87 7.79 26.41
CA THR A 89 -0.79 6.81 26.65
C THR A 89 0.08 6.57 25.41
N THR A 90 -0.34 7.09 24.24
CA THR A 90 0.41 6.95 22.99
C THR A 90 1.64 7.85 23.04
N THR A 91 2.82 7.25 23.04
CA THR A 91 4.09 7.95 23.15
C THR A 91 4.57 8.53 21.82
N LYS A 92 5.57 9.42 21.87
CA LYS A 92 6.27 9.89 20.68
C LYS A 92 6.84 8.71 19.86
N ASN A 93 7.43 7.72 20.53
CA ASN A 93 8.00 6.54 19.87
C ASN A 93 6.92 5.72 19.12
N ASP A 94 5.71 5.62 19.68
CA ASP A 94 4.59 4.96 19.00
C ASP A 94 4.19 5.70 17.74
N PHE A 95 4.10 7.04 17.77
CA PHE A 95 3.87 7.85 16.58
C PHE A 95 4.98 7.65 15.54
N GLU A 96 6.24 7.76 15.95
CA GLU A 96 7.38 7.56 15.07
C GLU A 96 7.36 6.17 14.41
N ALA A 97 7.09 5.11 15.17
CA ALA A 97 7.02 3.76 14.64
C ALA A 97 5.94 3.60 13.55
N ILE A 98 4.76 4.21 13.76
CA ILE A 98 3.69 4.19 12.78
C ILE A 98 4.06 5.02 11.54
N TYR A 99 4.56 6.23 11.71
CA TYR A 99 4.92 7.11 10.61
C TYR A 99 6.11 6.59 9.80
N ARG A 100 7.09 5.94 10.44
CA ARG A 100 8.21 5.30 9.73
C ARG A 100 7.74 4.33 8.66
N VAL A 101 6.76 3.50 8.96
CA VAL A 101 6.25 2.52 7.98
C VAL A 101 5.25 3.17 7.04
N ASN A 102 4.22 3.82 7.61
CA ASN A 102 3.04 4.23 6.85
C ASN A 102 3.28 5.44 5.94
N VAL A 103 4.20 6.33 6.33
CA VAL A 103 4.46 7.59 5.64
C VAL A 103 5.87 7.60 5.04
N PHE A 104 6.90 7.49 5.87
CA PHE A 104 8.28 7.65 5.39
C PHE A 104 8.70 6.48 4.51
N GLY A 105 8.42 5.24 4.92
CA GLY A 105 8.69 4.05 4.11
C GLY A 105 7.96 4.05 2.77
N LEU A 106 6.66 4.45 2.79
CA LEU A 106 5.88 4.62 1.57
C LEU A 106 6.49 5.70 0.65
N ALA A 107 6.87 6.84 1.21
CA ALA A 107 7.50 7.92 0.46
C ALA A 107 8.86 7.50 -0.12
N SER A 108 9.72 6.83 0.67
CA SER A 108 11.04 6.36 0.23
C SER A 108 10.93 5.34 -0.91
N ILE A 109 10.10 4.31 -0.76
CA ILE A 109 9.95 3.30 -1.84
C ILE A 109 9.35 3.92 -3.11
N THR A 110 8.37 4.82 -2.97
CA THR A 110 7.78 5.51 -4.11
C THR A 110 8.82 6.36 -4.83
N ARG A 111 9.57 7.20 -4.09
CA ARG A 111 10.60 8.07 -4.64
C ARG A 111 11.71 7.30 -5.36
N LEU A 112 12.19 6.23 -4.74
CA LEU A 112 13.31 5.44 -5.29
C LEU A 112 12.90 4.60 -6.51
N LEU A 113 11.65 4.15 -6.58
CA LEU A 113 11.14 3.41 -7.74
C LEU A 113 10.57 4.32 -8.84
N LEU A 114 10.33 5.59 -8.55
CA LEU A 114 9.72 6.54 -9.50
C LEU A 114 10.40 6.57 -10.88
N PRO A 115 11.75 6.58 -11.00
CA PRO A 115 12.42 6.55 -12.30
C PRO A 115 12.19 5.26 -13.10
N LEU A 116 11.77 4.19 -12.44
CA LEU A 116 11.52 2.87 -13.03
C LEU A 116 10.05 2.64 -13.35
N ILE A 117 9.15 3.50 -12.84
CA ILE A 117 7.72 3.41 -13.14
C ILE A 117 7.46 4.05 -14.49
N SER A 118 6.77 3.32 -15.37
CA SER A 118 6.33 3.85 -16.67
C SER A 118 5.58 5.17 -16.51
N SER A 119 5.74 6.10 -17.45
CA SER A 119 4.97 7.35 -17.48
C SER A 119 3.45 7.12 -17.55
N LYS A 120 3.03 5.96 -18.04
CA LYS A 120 1.63 5.48 -18.01
C LYS A 120 1.35 4.53 -16.84
N GLY A 121 2.30 4.39 -15.93
CA GLY A 121 2.18 3.52 -14.75
C GLY A 121 1.24 4.10 -13.69
N HIS A 122 0.96 3.31 -12.67
CA HIS A 122 0.00 3.67 -11.62
C HIS A 122 0.57 3.37 -10.23
N VAL A 123 0.65 4.37 -9.39
CA VAL A 123 0.96 4.23 -7.95
C VAL A 123 -0.35 4.26 -7.17
N VAL A 124 -0.65 3.16 -6.48
CA VAL A 124 -1.85 3.02 -5.65
C VAL A 124 -1.45 2.94 -4.18
N ASN A 125 -1.86 3.93 -3.42
CA ASN A 125 -1.60 4.00 -1.98
C ASN A 125 -2.80 3.46 -1.20
N ILE A 126 -2.58 2.39 -0.41
CA ILE A 126 -3.64 1.84 0.45
C ILE A 126 -3.72 2.69 1.71
N SER A 127 -4.83 3.43 1.77
CA SER A 127 -5.19 4.30 2.88
C SER A 127 -6.30 3.68 3.73
N SER A 128 -6.97 4.47 4.53
CA SER A 128 -8.04 4.06 5.42
C SER A 128 -9.09 5.16 5.52
N MET A 129 -10.34 4.77 5.71
CA MET A 129 -11.43 5.71 6.05
C MET A 129 -11.08 6.55 7.27
N GLY A 130 -10.31 6.00 8.23
CA GLY A 130 -9.79 6.77 9.38
C GLY A 130 -8.94 7.98 9.01
N GLY A 131 -8.29 7.99 7.83
CA GLY A 131 -7.50 9.10 7.30
C GLY A 131 -8.32 10.15 6.52
N ILE A 132 -9.61 9.93 6.30
CA ILE A 132 -10.47 10.86 5.55
C ILE A 132 -11.04 11.93 6.48
N GLY A 133 -10.92 13.21 6.11
CA GLY A 133 -11.58 14.31 6.81
C GLY A 133 -13.10 14.13 6.81
N GLY A 134 -13.76 14.39 7.94
CA GLY A 134 -15.22 14.27 8.07
C GLY A 134 -15.76 12.83 8.21
N SER A 135 -14.93 11.78 8.04
CA SER A 135 -15.36 10.40 8.32
C SER A 135 -15.46 10.13 9.83
N SER A 136 -16.19 9.09 10.21
CA SER A 136 -16.21 8.61 11.60
C SER A 136 -14.82 8.20 12.06
N LYS A 137 -14.48 8.56 13.30
CA LYS A 137 -13.18 8.25 13.90
C LYS A 137 -13.34 7.19 14.99
N PHE A 138 -12.34 6.32 15.08
CA PHE A 138 -12.28 5.30 16.12
C PHE A 138 -11.25 5.73 17.17
N SER A 139 -11.69 5.70 18.43
CA SER A 139 -10.79 5.93 19.57
C SER A 139 -9.60 4.97 19.53
N GLY A 140 -8.43 5.46 19.94
CA GLY A 140 -7.21 4.65 19.97
C GLY A 140 -6.40 4.63 18.68
N LEU A 141 -6.89 5.22 17.59
CA LEU A 141 -6.21 5.22 16.29
C LEU A 141 -5.53 6.56 15.92
N SER A 142 -5.17 7.37 16.89
CA SER A 142 -4.61 8.72 16.62
C SER A 142 -3.38 8.70 15.71
N ALA A 143 -2.35 7.89 16.02
CA ALA A 143 -1.14 7.78 15.21
C ALA A 143 -1.44 7.14 13.84
N TYR A 144 -2.27 6.08 13.81
CA TYR A 144 -2.64 5.40 12.57
C TYR A 144 -3.44 6.29 11.62
N SER A 145 -4.55 6.86 12.11
CA SER A 145 -5.43 7.66 11.27
C SER A 145 -4.76 8.92 10.75
N SER A 146 -3.94 9.60 11.58
CA SER A 146 -3.17 10.76 11.14
C SER A 146 -2.13 10.39 10.08
N SER A 147 -1.46 9.24 10.20
CA SER A 147 -0.53 8.75 9.18
C SER A 147 -1.23 8.48 7.84
N LYS A 148 -2.46 7.93 7.87
CA LYS A 148 -3.25 7.69 6.66
C LYS A 148 -3.78 9.00 6.03
N GLY A 149 -4.06 10.01 6.85
CA GLY A 149 -4.34 11.37 6.37
C GLY A 149 -3.14 11.98 5.64
N ALA A 150 -1.92 11.81 6.19
CA ALA A 150 -0.68 12.24 5.53
C ALA A 150 -0.47 11.54 4.18
N VAL A 151 -0.75 10.23 4.08
CA VAL A 151 -0.68 9.48 2.82
C VAL A 151 -1.67 10.02 1.79
N ASN A 152 -2.89 10.39 2.21
CA ASN A 152 -3.88 10.96 1.29
C ASN A 152 -3.38 12.26 0.67
N ILE A 153 -2.91 13.21 1.48
CA ILE A 153 -2.37 14.48 1.01
C ILE A 153 -1.14 14.27 0.11
N LEU A 154 -0.22 13.39 0.50
CA LEU A 154 0.94 13.05 -0.32
C LEU A 154 0.53 12.50 -1.70
N THR A 155 -0.50 11.65 -1.75
CA THR A 155 -1.01 11.09 -3.00
C THR A 155 -1.53 12.19 -3.94
N GLU A 156 -2.29 13.14 -3.40
CA GLU A 156 -2.83 14.27 -4.17
C GLU A 156 -1.71 15.19 -4.70
N LEU A 157 -0.71 15.48 -3.86
CA LEU A 157 0.44 16.30 -4.24
C LEU A 157 1.30 15.64 -5.33
N LEU A 158 1.60 14.35 -5.21
CA LEU A 158 2.36 13.64 -6.22
C LEU A 158 1.61 13.56 -7.56
N ALA A 159 0.29 13.39 -7.52
CA ALA A 159 -0.52 13.41 -8.73
C ALA A 159 -0.48 14.77 -9.45
N GLU A 160 -0.43 15.88 -8.72
CA GLU A 160 -0.28 17.22 -9.31
C GLU A 160 1.16 17.45 -9.81
N GLU A 161 2.17 17.03 -9.04
CA GLU A 161 3.58 17.21 -9.41
C GLU A 161 3.95 16.47 -10.69
N TYR A 162 3.41 15.26 -10.88
CA TYR A 162 3.72 14.39 -12.04
C TYR A 162 2.62 14.36 -13.11
N LYS A 163 1.64 15.26 -13.09
CA LYS A 163 0.48 15.23 -14.00
C LYS A 163 0.84 15.24 -15.49
N GLU A 164 1.93 15.91 -15.86
CA GLU A 164 2.36 16.03 -17.26
C GLU A 164 3.34 14.92 -17.69
N THR A 165 4.04 14.33 -16.75
CA THR A 165 5.11 13.35 -17.00
C THR A 165 4.73 11.93 -16.60
N GLY A 166 3.73 11.75 -15.77
CA GLY A 166 3.38 10.49 -15.13
C GLY A 166 4.42 10.06 -14.09
N PRO A 167 4.19 8.99 -13.35
CA PRO A 167 3.00 8.11 -13.38
C PRO A 167 1.76 8.74 -12.75
N PHE A 168 0.64 8.02 -12.78
CA PHE A 168 -0.59 8.39 -12.08
C PHE A 168 -0.54 7.97 -10.60
N PHE A 169 -1.17 8.76 -9.72
CA PHE A 169 -1.24 8.49 -8.29
C PHE A 169 -2.68 8.51 -7.80
N ASN A 170 -3.11 7.45 -7.12
CA ASN A 170 -4.42 7.42 -6.47
C ASN A 170 -4.33 6.69 -5.13
N GLY A 171 -5.29 6.98 -4.24
CA GLY A 171 -5.44 6.33 -2.96
C GLY A 171 -6.74 5.54 -2.87
N LEU A 172 -6.70 4.42 -2.17
CA LEU A 172 -7.89 3.66 -1.79
C LEU A 172 -8.04 3.73 -0.27
N ALA A 173 -9.00 4.52 0.21
CA ALA A 173 -9.33 4.64 1.62
C ALA A 173 -10.27 3.49 2.00
N LEU A 174 -9.69 2.41 2.53
CA LEU A 174 -10.45 1.21 2.86
C LEU A 174 -11.22 1.38 4.17
N GLY A 175 -12.44 0.86 4.19
CA GLY A 175 -13.17 0.54 5.40
C GLY A 175 -12.56 -0.66 6.14
N ALA A 176 -13.32 -1.25 7.07
CA ALA A 176 -12.85 -2.41 7.82
C ALA A 176 -12.77 -3.66 6.93
N VAL A 177 -11.58 -4.28 6.90
CA VAL A 177 -11.31 -5.54 6.20
C VAL A 177 -10.79 -6.56 7.21
N GLN A 178 -11.30 -7.79 7.18
CA GLN A 178 -10.94 -8.84 8.12
C GLN A 178 -9.49 -9.31 7.89
N THR A 179 -8.57 -8.72 8.63
CA THR A 179 -7.13 -9.01 8.61
C THR A 179 -6.64 -9.35 10.01
N GLU A 180 -5.46 -10.00 10.12
CA GLU A 180 -4.81 -10.21 11.41
C GLU A 180 -4.51 -8.88 12.13
N MET A 181 -4.16 -7.83 11.38
CA MET A 181 -3.91 -6.49 11.92
C MET A 181 -5.16 -5.94 12.60
N LEU A 182 -6.30 -6.04 11.94
CA LEU A 182 -7.58 -5.59 12.50
C LEU A 182 -8.00 -6.42 13.72
N ALA A 183 -7.88 -7.75 13.64
CA ALA A 183 -8.23 -8.65 14.74
C ALA A 183 -7.38 -8.40 16.00
N LYS A 184 -6.10 -8.05 15.84
CA LYS A 184 -5.23 -7.63 16.95
C LYS A 184 -5.65 -6.28 17.54
N ALA A 185 -5.98 -5.32 16.69
CA ALA A 185 -6.35 -3.97 17.11
C ALA A 185 -7.74 -3.92 17.76
N PHE A 186 -8.66 -4.76 17.32
CA PHE A 186 -10.05 -4.82 17.78
C PHE A 186 -10.48 -6.26 18.04
N PRO A 187 -10.06 -6.86 19.18
CA PRO A 187 -10.43 -8.23 19.53
C PRO A 187 -11.97 -8.41 19.55
N GLY A 188 -12.46 -9.44 18.86
CA GLY A 188 -13.89 -9.75 18.77
C GLY A 188 -14.67 -8.98 17.69
N PHE A 189 -14.10 -7.94 17.09
CA PHE A 189 -14.74 -7.25 15.97
C PHE A 189 -14.67 -8.10 14.70
N ARG A 190 -15.79 -8.20 13.97
CA ARG A 190 -15.86 -8.84 12.66
C ARG A 190 -16.08 -7.78 11.58
N ALA A 191 -15.12 -7.68 10.66
CA ALA A 191 -15.24 -6.77 9.54
C ALA A 191 -16.24 -7.30 8.50
N PRO A 192 -16.94 -6.39 7.79
CA PRO A 192 -17.90 -6.77 6.75
C PRO A 192 -17.23 -7.35 5.49
N LEU A 193 -15.97 -7.02 5.22
CA LEU A 193 -15.23 -7.48 4.04
C LEU A 193 -14.11 -8.43 4.44
N SER A 194 -13.94 -9.47 3.66
CA SER A 194 -12.77 -10.36 3.72
C SER A 194 -11.63 -9.87 2.84
N VAL A 195 -10.41 -10.36 3.09
CA VAL A 195 -9.25 -10.07 2.23
C VAL A 195 -9.43 -10.61 0.81
N GLY A 196 -10.13 -11.75 0.66
CA GLY A 196 -10.39 -12.38 -0.64
C GLY A 196 -11.37 -11.57 -1.51
N GLU A 197 -12.25 -10.78 -0.92
CA GLU A 197 -13.19 -9.92 -1.65
C GLU A 197 -12.52 -8.63 -2.10
N ILE A 198 -11.71 -8.00 -1.24
CA ILE A 198 -11.13 -6.69 -1.51
C ILE A 198 -9.87 -6.74 -2.38
N ALA A 199 -9.06 -7.81 -2.28
CA ALA A 199 -7.79 -7.90 -3.00
C ALA A 199 -7.95 -7.90 -4.53
N PRO A 200 -8.91 -8.62 -5.15
CA PRO A 200 -9.17 -8.53 -6.58
C PRO A 200 -9.54 -7.11 -7.03
N TYR A 201 -10.34 -6.39 -6.25
CA TYR A 201 -10.70 -5.00 -6.54
C TYR A 201 -9.47 -4.10 -6.55
N ILE A 202 -8.62 -4.18 -5.51
CA ILE A 202 -7.39 -3.38 -5.42
C ILE A 202 -6.45 -3.70 -6.59
N ALA A 203 -6.25 -4.97 -6.89
CA ALA A 203 -5.41 -5.41 -8.00
C ALA A 203 -5.93 -4.88 -9.35
N GLN A 204 -7.24 -5.02 -9.62
CA GLN A 204 -7.84 -4.51 -10.83
C GLN A 204 -7.77 -2.98 -10.92
N PHE A 205 -8.00 -2.27 -9.81
CA PHE A 205 -7.86 -0.82 -9.75
C PHE A 205 -6.41 -0.39 -10.05
N ALA A 206 -5.41 -1.08 -9.54
CA ALA A 206 -4.02 -0.79 -9.84
C ALA A 206 -3.70 -0.95 -11.34
N LEU A 207 -4.36 -1.88 -12.03
CA LEU A 207 -4.15 -2.13 -13.45
C LEU A 207 -4.91 -1.16 -14.37
N THR A 208 -6.04 -0.60 -13.94
CA THR A 208 -6.97 0.14 -14.83
C THR A 208 -7.46 1.48 -14.28
N GLY A 209 -7.37 1.72 -12.97
CA GLY A 209 -7.94 2.91 -12.32
C GLY A 209 -7.37 4.24 -12.85
N HIS A 210 -6.09 4.24 -13.24
CA HIS A 210 -5.42 5.40 -13.83
C HIS A 210 -6.05 5.89 -15.15
N GLN A 211 -6.86 5.06 -15.82
CA GLN A 211 -7.59 5.47 -17.02
C GLN A 211 -8.69 6.49 -16.71
N PHE A 212 -9.16 6.55 -15.46
CA PHE A 212 -10.28 7.38 -15.03
C PHE A 212 -9.91 8.36 -13.92
N TYR A 213 -8.83 8.08 -13.18
CA TYR A 213 -8.49 8.82 -11.97
C TYR A 213 -7.01 9.20 -11.92
N ASN A 214 -6.75 10.42 -11.44
CA ASN A 214 -5.45 10.87 -11.00
C ASN A 214 -5.65 11.82 -9.81
N GLY A 215 -4.89 11.66 -8.74
CA GLY A 215 -5.01 12.46 -7.51
C GLY A 215 -6.29 12.19 -6.71
N LYS A 216 -6.94 11.03 -6.89
CA LYS A 216 -8.19 10.73 -6.19
C LYS A 216 -7.98 9.77 -5.03
N ILE A 217 -8.62 10.11 -3.90
CA ILE A 217 -8.73 9.22 -2.74
C ILE A 217 -10.14 8.63 -2.76
N LEU A 218 -10.24 7.39 -3.24
CA LEU A 218 -11.54 6.71 -3.35
C LEU A 218 -11.91 6.04 -2.04
N HIS A 219 -13.12 6.30 -1.56
CA HIS A 219 -13.68 5.65 -0.38
C HIS A 219 -14.15 4.25 -0.74
N VAL A 220 -13.54 3.24 -0.16
CA VAL A 220 -13.84 1.83 -0.44
C VAL A 220 -14.37 1.19 0.85
N SER A 221 -15.63 1.42 1.11
CA SER A 221 -16.34 0.91 2.28
C SER A 221 -17.80 0.64 1.94
N SER A 222 -18.31 -0.50 2.39
CA SER A 222 -19.73 -0.86 2.27
C SER A 222 -20.58 -0.31 3.43
N SER A 223 -19.94 0.13 4.50
CA SER A 223 -20.58 0.83 5.61
C SER A 223 -20.14 2.28 5.59
N THR A 224 -21.08 3.20 5.68
CA THR A 224 -20.73 4.61 5.89
C THR A 224 -20.19 4.75 7.30
N PRO A 225 -18.93 5.18 7.45
CA PRO A 225 -18.46 5.55 8.78
C PRO A 225 -19.13 6.84 9.22
#